data_a172f43fb0c0ac2c4df729aea627b07f
#
_entry.id   a172f43fb0c0ac2c4df729aea627b07f
#
_cell.length_a   1.000
_cell.length_b   1.000
_cell.length_c   1.000
_cell.angle_alpha   90.00
_cell.angle_beta   90.00
_cell.angle_gamma   90.00
#
_symmetry.space_group_name_H-M   'P 1'
#
loop_
_entity.id
_entity.type
_entity.pdbx_description
1 polymer ?
#
loop_
_entity_poly.entity_id
_entity_poly.type
_entity_poly.pdbx_seq_one_letter_code
_entity_poly.pdbx_strand_id
1 'polypeptide(L)'
;AALLAVGPAAAQNKSIKIGFVSTFSGPVAVIGNDMRNSFELALDHLGRKMGGLPVEVIYEDDQQKPEVGRQKSEKLVQSDKVDFVVGYIWSNVLLASLKPVLDSKTFLISANAGPHQIAGEQCSPFFFSTSWQNDQTPQAGGEYMNQKGVKSVYLLGPNYAAGKDMLAGVQATYKGKVIGQDLTKWPDQLDFSAELAKVKHAKPDAVFVFYPGRAGVQFLTQYAQAGLKGTIPLYTAFTIDELSLPLQKDLALGVPGAQQWVNDLPNDANKKFVAEYRKKYNLR
;
A
#
# COMPACT_ATOMS: atom_id res chain seq x y z
N ALA A 1 31.25 -54.70 -27.00
CA ALA A 1 30.21 -53.70 -27.20
C ALA A 1 29.59 -53.37 -25.85
N ALA A 2 29.89 -52.18 -25.27
CA ALA A 2 29.28 -51.70 -24.06
C ALA A 2 28.05 -50.88 -24.42
N LEU A 3 26.85 -51.33 -24.07
CA LEU A 3 25.61 -50.56 -24.13
C LEU A 3 25.62 -49.56 -22.99
N LEU A 4 25.80 -48.28 -23.31
CA LEU A 4 25.49 -47.18 -22.42
C LEU A 4 23.96 -47.04 -22.31
N ALA A 5 23.39 -47.50 -21.19
CA ALA A 5 22.00 -47.23 -20.89
C ALA A 5 21.87 -45.73 -20.51
N VAL A 6 21.36 -44.94 -21.45
CA VAL A 6 20.90 -43.58 -21.19
C VAL A 6 19.58 -43.70 -20.39
N GLY A 7 19.65 -43.61 -19.07
CA GLY A 7 18.48 -43.50 -18.22
C GLY A 7 17.67 -42.26 -18.59
N PRO A 8 16.33 -42.29 -18.47
CA PRO A 8 15.53 -41.11 -18.71
C PRO A 8 15.99 -40.00 -17.76
N ALA A 9 16.48 -38.88 -18.30
CA ALA A 9 16.69 -37.68 -17.54
C ALA A 9 15.33 -37.31 -16.92
N ALA A 10 15.22 -37.44 -15.60
CA ALA A 10 14.03 -37.00 -14.89
C ALA A 10 13.82 -35.52 -15.26
N ALA A 11 12.78 -35.27 -16.05
CA ALA A 11 12.37 -33.92 -16.33
C ALA A 11 12.06 -33.27 -14.95
N GLN A 12 12.98 -32.44 -14.49
CA GLN A 12 12.77 -31.65 -13.27
C GLN A 12 11.48 -30.88 -13.51
N ASN A 13 10.41 -31.20 -12.77
CA ASN A 13 9.14 -30.50 -12.85
C ASN A 13 9.44 -29.03 -12.52
N LYS A 14 9.64 -28.22 -13.56
CA LYS A 14 9.85 -26.79 -13.39
C LYS A 14 8.57 -26.19 -12.85
N SER A 15 8.62 -25.65 -11.65
CA SER A 15 7.61 -24.75 -11.11
C SER A 15 8.07 -23.31 -11.27
N ILE A 16 7.12 -22.38 -11.34
CA ILE A 16 7.40 -20.96 -11.18
C ILE A 16 7.39 -20.67 -9.70
N LYS A 17 8.49 -20.13 -9.17
CA LYS A 17 8.62 -19.76 -7.76
C LYS A 17 8.39 -18.28 -7.58
N ILE A 18 7.47 -17.92 -6.69
CA ILE A 18 7.14 -16.52 -6.36
C ILE A 18 7.42 -16.30 -4.88
N GLY A 19 8.30 -15.35 -4.55
CA GLY A 19 8.47 -14.85 -3.21
C GLY A 19 7.47 -13.72 -2.94
N PHE A 20 6.66 -13.83 -1.91
CA PHE A 20 5.67 -12.81 -1.53
C PHE A 20 6.05 -12.20 -0.19
N VAL A 21 6.50 -10.93 -0.21
CA VAL A 21 6.91 -10.19 0.98
C VAL A 21 5.80 -9.23 1.41
N SER A 22 5.33 -9.35 2.64
CA SER A 22 4.34 -8.43 3.20
C SER A 22 4.36 -8.50 4.72
N THR A 23 3.58 -7.64 5.39
CA THR A 23 3.46 -7.66 6.85
C THR A 23 2.35 -8.63 7.26
N PHE A 24 2.73 -9.78 7.83
CA PHE A 24 1.78 -10.82 8.27
C PHE A 24 1.63 -10.90 9.79
N SER A 25 2.36 -10.08 10.53
CA SER A 25 2.31 -10.04 12.00
C SER A 25 2.04 -8.63 12.53
N GLY A 26 1.65 -8.53 13.80
CA GLY A 26 1.39 -7.26 14.45
C GLY A 26 0.04 -6.61 14.07
N PRO A 27 -0.18 -5.35 14.52
CA PRO A 27 -1.48 -4.68 14.39
C PRO A 27 -1.94 -4.37 12.97
N VAL A 28 -1.03 -4.41 12.00
CA VAL A 28 -1.30 -4.10 10.57
C VAL A 28 -1.30 -5.34 9.68
N ALA A 29 -1.22 -6.53 10.28
CA ALA A 29 -1.21 -7.81 9.55
C ALA A 29 -2.46 -8.02 8.68
N VAL A 30 -3.57 -7.38 9.00
CA VAL A 30 -4.81 -7.44 8.21
C VAL A 30 -4.57 -7.02 6.76
N ILE A 31 -3.78 -5.96 6.52
CA ILE A 31 -3.47 -5.47 5.17
C ILE A 31 -2.67 -6.53 4.38
N GLY A 32 -1.64 -7.11 5.01
CA GLY A 32 -0.84 -8.17 4.38
C GLY A 32 -1.63 -9.45 4.10
N ASN A 33 -2.53 -9.81 5.01
CA ASN A 33 -3.41 -10.95 4.82
C ASN A 33 -4.39 -10.72 3.66
N ASP A 34 -4.95 -9.52 3.51
CA ASP A 34 -5.85 -9.20 2.39
C ASP A 34 -5.11 -9.21 1.05
N MET A 35 -3.87 -8.69 1.01
CA MET A 35 -3.03 -8.80 -0.18
C MET A 35 -2.75 -10.26 -0.54
N ARG A 36 -2.35 -11.09 0.44
CA ARG A 36 -2.16 -12.53 0.24
C ARG A 36 -3.43 -13.22 -0.25
N ASN A 37 -4.56 -12.94 0.39
CA ASN A 37 -5.83 -13.53 0.05
C ASN A 37 -6.27 -13.18 -1.38
N SER A 38 -6.07 -11.93 -1.80
CA SER A 38 -6.34 -11.48 -3.18
C SER A 38 -5.44 -12.18 -4.19
N PHE A 39 -4.16 -12.33 -3.86
CA PHE A 39 -3.19 -13.04 -4.68
C PHE A 39 -3.53 -14.53 -4.81
N GLU A 40 -3.88 -15.19 -3.69
CA GLU A 40 -4.31 -16.59 -3.68
C GLU A 40 -5.62 -16.81 -4.46
N LEU A 41 -6.55 -15.86 -4.40
CA LEU A 41 -7.76 -15.93 -5.22
C LEU A 41 -7.43 -15.85 -6.72
N ALA A 42 -6.52 -14.95 -7.12
CA ALA A 42 -6.08 -14.84 -8.50
C ALA A 42 -5.36 -16.12 -8.97
N LEU A 43 -4.53 -16.73 -8.14
CA LEU A 43 -3.88 -18.00 -8.45
C LEU A 43 -4.90 -19.14 -8.63
N ASP A 44 -5.95 -19.18 -7.81
CA ASP A 44 -7.00 -20.19 -7.98
C ASP A 44 -7.74 -20.03 -9.32
N HIS A 45 -8.02 -18.77 -9.73
CA HIS A 45 -8.60 -18.51 -11.05
C HIS A 45 -7.72 -18.99 -12.21
N LEU A 46 -6.40 -18.99 -12.02
CA LEU A 46 -5.43 -19.51 -12.99
C LEU A 46 -5.19 -21.03 -12.85
N GLY A 47 -5.93 -21.73 -12.00
CA GLY A 47 -5.72 -23.14 -11.69
C GLY A 47 -4.33 -23.39 -11.09
N ARG A 48 -3.77 -22.43 -10.38
CA ARG A 48 -2.43 -22.43 -9.76
C ARG A 48 -1.30 -22.70 -10.76
N LYS A 49 -1.48 -22.24 -12.00
CA LYS A 49 -0.50 -22.39 -13.09
C LYS A 49 -0.28 -21.05 -13.78
N MET A 50 0.96 -20.82 -14.22
CA MET A 50 1.34 -19.70 -15.07
C MET A 50 2.17 -20.22 -16.24
N GLY A 51 1.80 -19.88 -17.47
CA GLY A 51 2.46 -20.42 -18.67
C GLY A 51 2.46 -21.95 -18.75
N GLY A 52 1.45 -22.61 -18.17
CA GLY A 52 1.35 -24.08 -18.10
C GLY A 52 2.13 -24.72 -16.96
N LEU A 53 2.99 -23.99 -16.25
CA LEU A 53 3.81 -24.50 -15.14
C LEU A 53 3.11 -24.30 -13.79
N PRO A 54 3.25 -25.25 -12.84
CA PRO A 54 2.76 -25.06 -11.46
C PRO A 54 3.40 -23.83 -10.81
N VAL A 55 2.66 -23.13 -9.98
CA VAL A 55 3.15 -22.01 -9.18
C VAL A 55 3.38 -22.44 -7.74
N GLU A 56 4.57 -22.15 -7.21
CA GLU A 56 4.95 -22.27 -5.82
C GLU A 56 5.12 -20.87 -5.23
N VAL A 57 4.47 -20.59 -4.08
CA VAL A 57 4.57 -19.29 -3.43
C VAL A 57 5.24 -19.42 -2.07
N ILE A 58 6.25 -18.60 -1.81
CA ILE A 58 6.98 -18.51 -0.54
C ILE A 58 6.61 -17.19 0.10
N TYR A 59 5.89 -17.24 1.22
CA TYR A 59 5.47 -16.05 1.97
C TYR A 59 6.50 -15.69 3.03
N GLU A 60 6.89 -14.41 3.07
CA GLU A 60 7.83 -13.85 4.04
C GLU A 60 7.24 -12.63 4.74
N ASP A 61 7.31 -12.63 6.07
CA ASP A 61 6.82 -11.54 6.92
C ASP A 61 7.92 -10.51 7.14
N ASP A 62 7.69 -9.28 6.70
CA ASP A 62 8.58 -8.14 6.88
C ASP A 62 8.44 -7.46 8.25
N GLN A 63 7.40 -7.81 9.03
CA GLN A 63 7.11 -7.24 10.34
C GLN A 63 7.03 -5.70 10.36
N GLN A 64 6.71 -5.08 9.22
CA GLN A 64 6.75 -3.62 9.02
C GLN A 64 8.15 -2.99 9.22
N LYS A 65 9.22 -3.79 9.15
CA LYS A 65 10.60 -3.36 9.39
C LYS A 65 11.43 -3.42 8.10
N PRO A 66 12.05 -2.31 7.65
CA PRO A 66 12.86 -2.28 6.43
C PRO A 66 13.98 -3.31 6.42
N GLU A 67 14.70 -3.47 7.55
CA GLU A 67 15.80 -4.44 7.65
C GLU A 67 15.32 -5.88 7.53
N VAL A 68 14.18 -6.22 8.15
CA VAL A 68 13.59 -7.55 8.04
C VAL A 68 13.14 -7.81 6.61
N GLY A 69 12.42 -6.86 5.99
CA GLY A 69 12.00 -6.96 4.59
C GLY A 69 13.19 -7.16 3.65
N ARG A 70 14.29 -6.42 3.85
CA ARG A 70 15.54 -6.59 3.09
C ARG A 70 16.10 -8.00 3.24
N GLN A 71 16.27 -8.49 4.48
CA GLN A 71 16.80 -9.84 4.76
C GLN A 71 15.93 -10.94 4.14
N LYS A 72 14.60 -10.80 4.23
CA LYS A 72 13.65 -11.74 3.62
C LYS A 72 13.74 -11.74 2.10
N SER A 73 13.88 -10.56 1.50
CA SER A 73 14.08 -10.42 0.06
C SER A 73 15.41 -11.03 -0.41
N GLU A 74 16.49 -10.81 0.33
CA GLU A 74 17.79 -11.46 0.08
C GLU A 74 17.69 -12.99 0.13
N LYS A 75 17.03 -13.54 1.15
CA LYS A 75 16.77 -14.98 1.27
C LYS A 75 16.05 -15.53 0.03
N LEU A 76 14.96 -14.87 -0.37
CA LEU A 76 14.16 -15.30 -1.53
C LEU A 76 14.98 -15.38 -2.82
N VAL A 77 15.82 -14.38 -3.10
CA VAL A 77 16.61 -14.36 -4.34
C VAL A 77 17.89 -15.18 -4.26
N GLN A 78 18.55 -15.26 -3.10
CA GLN A 78 19.84 -15.94 -2.96
C GLN A 78 19.71 -17.42 -2.59
N SER A 79 18.77 -17.76 -1.71
CA SER A 79 18.61 -19.12 -1.18
C SER A 79 17.48 -19.87 -1.89
N ASP A 80 16.30 -19.26 -1.92
CA ASP A 80 15.09 -19.92 -2.48
C ASP A 80 15.06 -19.87 -4.02
N LYS A 81 15.86 -18.96 -4.63
CA LYS A 81 15.99 -18.79 -6.09
C LYS A 81 14.64 -18.59 -6.77
N VAL A 82 13.86 -17.64 -6.26
CA VAL A 82 12.56 -17.30 -6.83
C VAL A 82 12.69 -16.60 -8.17
N ASP A 83 11.71 -16.80 -9.06
CA ASP A 83 11.64 -16.16 -10.36
C ASP A 83 11.11 -14.72 -10.28
N PHE A 84 10.22 -14.48 -9.29
CA PHE A 84 9.59 -13.20 -9.03
C PHE A 84 9.56 -12.90 -7.53
N VAL A 85 9.72 -11.63 -7.17
CA VAL A 85 9.39 -11.12 -5.85
C VAL A 85 8.21 -10.18 -5.96
N VAL A 86 7.16 -10.41 -5.17
CA VAL A 86 5.88 -9.67 -5.23
C VAL A 86 5.51 -9.18 -3.84
N GLY A 87 4.71 -8.11 -3.75
CA GLY A 87 4.10 -7.70 -2.49
C GLY A 87 4.44 -6.28 -2.08
N TYR A 88 4.89 -6.11 -0.85
CA TYR A 88 5.29 -4.86 -0.17
C TYR A 88 4.14 -3.86 0.07
N ILE A 89 3.82 -3.67 1.33
CA ILE A 89 2.86 -2.64 1.77
C ILE A 89 3.55 -1.28 1.91
N TRP A 90 4.73 -1.27 2.56
CA TRP A 90 5.38 -0.05 3.03
C TRP A 90 6.50 0.38 2.10
N SER A 91 6.47 1.65 1.69
CA SER A 91 7.46 2.19 0.75
C SER A 91 8.89 2.14 1.29
N ASN A 92 9.09 2.32 2.60
CA ASN A 92 10.41 2.20 3.23
C ASN A 92 10.94 0.75 3.25
N VAL A 93 10.05 -0.24 3.37
CA VAL A 93 10.41 -1.67 3.28
C VAL A 93 10.75 -2.04 1.83
N LEU A 94 9.93 -1.62 0.87
CA LEU A 94 10.21 -1.81 -0.55
C LEU A 94 11.56 -1.20 -0.95
N LEU A 95 11.80 0.07 -0.59
CA LEU A 95 13.05 0.76 -0.91
C LEU A 95 14.29 0.06 -0.34
N ALA A 96 14.21 -0.47 0.89
CA ALA A 96 15.28 -1.25 1.48
C ALA A 96 15.52 -2.59 0.77
N SER A 97 14.49 -3.14 0.14
CA SER A 97 14.52 -4.44 -0.55
C SER A 97 14.90 -4.33 -2.04
N LEU A 98 14.91 -3.12 -2.62
CA LEU A 98 15.16 -2.93 -4.05
C LEU A 98 16.51 -3.51 -4.48
N LYS A 99 17.60 -3.07 -3.84
CA LYS A 99 18.94 -3.41 -4.27
C LYS A 99 19.18 -4.92 -4.33
N PRO A 100 18.95 -5.73 -3.29
CA PRO A 100 19.21 -7.18 -3.35
C PRO A 100 18.37 -7.89 -4.42
N VAL A 101 17.13 -7.46 -4.67
CA VAL A 101 16.27 -8.10 -5.67
C VAL A 101 16.69 -7.69 -7.08
N LEU A 102 16.89 -6.39 -7.34
CA LEU A 102 17.21 -5.91 -8.68
C LEU A 102 18.63 -6.29 -9.13
N ASP A 103 19.61 -6.30 -8.22
CA ASP A 103 20.98 -6.75 -8.52
C ASP A 103 21.02 -8.24 -8.91
N SER A 104 20.12 -9.06 -8.37
CA SER A 104 19.97 -10.46 -8.76
C SER A 104 19.27 -10.65 -10.10
N LYS A 105 18.82 -9.55 -10.77
CA LYS A 105 18.03 -9.56 -12.00
C LYS A 105 16.71 -10.34 -11.85
N THR A 106 16.16 -10.39 -10.63
CA THR A 106 14.84 -10.96 -10.36
C THR A 106 13.79 -9.87 -10.53
N PHE A 107 12.68 -10.20 -11.17
CA PHE A 107 11.56 -9.26 -11.31
C PHE A 107 10.93 -8.98 -9.95
N LEU A 108 10.81 -7.69 -9.63
CA LEU A 108 10.11 -7.19 -8.45
C LEU A 108 8.81 -6.52 -8.88
N ILE A 109 7.69 -7.01 -8.35
CA ILE A 109 6.36 -6.47 -8.66
C ILE A 109 5.74 -5.95 -7.37
N SER A 110 5.67 -4.62 -7.23
CA SER A 110 4.98 -4.02 -6.10
C SER A 110 3.46 -4.09 -6.29
N ALA A 111 2.77 -4.62 -5.29
CA ALA A 111 1.32 -4.74 -5.29
C ALA A 111 0.63 -3.62 -4.48
N ASN A 112 1.39 -2.81 -3.73
CA ASN A 112 0.86 -1.69 -2.95
C ASN A 112 1.87 -0.52 -2.88
N ALA A 113 3.06 -0.72 -2.31
CA ALA A 113 4.04 0.36 -2.14
C ALA A 113 4.47 0.98 -3.49
N GLY A 114 4.36 2.29 -3.62
CA GLY A 114 4.68 3.01 -4.85
C GLY A 114 5.54 4.26 -4.63
N PRO A 115 6.73 4.18 -3.99
CA PRO A 115 7.57 5.35 -3.77
C PRO A 115 7.98 5.98 -5.11
N HIS A 116 7.86 7.30 -5.21
CA HIS A 116 8.02 8.03 -6.47
C HIS A 116 9.41 7.85 -7.11
N GLN A 117 10.45 7.60 -6.31
CA GLN A 117 11.82 7.42 -6.79
C GLN A 117 11.96 6.28 -7.80
N ILE A 118 11.14 5.22 -7.65
CA ILE A 118 11.23 4.04 -8.52
C ILE A 118 10.66 4.31 -9.93
N ALA A 119 9.76 5.28 -10.05
CA ALA A 119 9.27 5.73 -11.36
C ALA A 119 10.21 6.77 -12.01
N GLY A 120 11.25 7.19 -11.30
CA GLY A 120 12.21 8.21 -11.72
C GLY A 120 13.66 7.72 -11.64
N GLU A 121 14.42 8.34 -10.77
CA GLU A 121 15.89 8.16 -10.67
C GLU A 121 16.34 6.72 -10.32
N GLN A 122 15.48 5.95 -9.67
CA GLN A 122 15.73 4.54 -9.30
C GLN A 122 14.97 3.54 -10.17
N CYS A 123 14.54 3.95 -11.37
CA CYS A 123 13.84 3.04 -12.27
C CYS A 123 14.73 1.86 -12.69
N SER A 124 14.10 0.71 -12.92
CA SER A 124 14.78 -0.51 -13.33
C SER A 124 13.91 -1.31 -14.29
N PRO A 125 14.49 -1.97 -15.32
CA PRO A 125 13.73 -2.87 -16.20
C PRO A 125 13.23 -4.14 -15.48
N PHE A 126 13.67 -4.38 -14.25
CA PHE A 126 13.21 -5.49 -13.41
C PHE A 126 12.17 -5.07 -12.36
N PHE A 127 11.74 -3.79 -12.33
CA PHE A 127 10.71 -3.32 -11.41
C PHE A 127 9.39 -3.04 -12.15
N PHE A 128 8.29 -3.53 -11.57
CA PHE A 128 6.93 -3.26 -12.02
C PHE A 128 6.04 -2.90 -10.83
N SER A 129 5.01 -2.10 -11.07
CA SER A 129 3.96 -1.80 -10.10
C SER A 129 2.60 -2.13 -10.69
N THR A 130 1.78 -2.85 -9.93
CA THR A 130 0.38 -3.12 -10.24
C THR A 130 -0.57 -2.23 -9.44
N SER A 131 -0.01 -1.35 -8.60
CA SER A 131 -0.73 -0.42 -7.74
C SER A 131 -0.67 1.02 -8.31
N TRP A 132 -0.01 1.92 -7.64
CA TRP A 132 0.08 3.34 -7.94
C TRP A 132 1.49 3.87 -7.69
N GLN A 133 1.77 5.08 -8.15
CA GLN A 133 2.82 5.92 -7.60
C GLN A 133 2.22 6.75 -6.46
N ASN A 134 2.89 6.85 -5.32
CA ASN A 134 2.32 7.40 -4.08
C ASN A 134 1.74 8.81 -4.22
N ASP A 135 2.33 9.66 -5.04
CA ASP A 135 1.91 11.04 -5.25
C ASP A 135 0.72 11.19 -6.22
N GLN A 136 0.37 10.17 -7.01
CA GLN A 136 -0.72 10.25 -8.00
C GLN A 136 -2.10 10.38 -7.37
N THR A 137 -2.43 9.52 -6.41
CA THR A 137 -3.74 9.54 -5.75
C THR A 137 -4.02 10.85 -5.03
N PRO A 138 -3.08 11.41 -4.22
CA PRO A 138 -3.31 12.69 -3.56
C PRO A 138 -3.31 13.90 -4.53
N GLN A 139 -2.76 13.79 -5.74
CA GLN A 139 -2.94 14.80 -6.79
C GLN A 139 -4.43 14.99 -7.12
N ALA A 140 -5.20 13.90 -7.22
CA ALA A 140 -6.64 13.98 -7.40
C ALA A 140 -7.33 14.67 -6.19
N GLY A 141 -6.84 14.44 -4.97
CA GLY A 141 -7.29 15.12 -3.76
C GLY A 141 -7.04 16.63 -3.82
N GLY A 142 -5.85 17.04 -4.28
CA GLY A 142 -5.49 18.46 -4.48
C GLY A 142 -6.41 19.15 -5.49
N GLU A 143 -6.65 18.49 -6.63
CA GLU A 143 -7.55 19.03 -7.65
C GLU A 143 -9.02 19.08 -7.15
N TYR A 144 -9.47 18.08 -6.41
CA TYR A 144 -10.80 18.10 -5.81
C TYR A 144 -10.97 19.25 -4.81
N MET A 145 -9.96 19.54 -3.97
CA MET A 145 -10.00 20.71 -3.09
C MET A 145 -10.06 22.03 -3.87
N ASN A 146 -9.37 22.15 -5.02
CA ASN A 146 -9.52 23.31 -5.91
C ASN A 146 -10.97 23.48 -6.40
N GLN A 147 -11.61 22.41 -6.86
CA GLN A 147 -13.01 22.41 -7.31
C GLN A 147 -13.98 22.80 -6.18
N LYS A 148 -13.66 22.47 -4.93
CA LYS A 148 -14.43 22.86 -3.74
C LYS A 148 -14.14 24.28 -3.25
N GLY A 149 -13.22 24.98 -3.90
CA GLY A 149 -12.90 26.38 -3.55
C GLY A 149 -12.10 26.51 -2.24
N VAL A 150 -11.42 25.47 -1.79
CA VAL A 150 -10.55 25.49 -0.62
C VAL A 150 -9.38 26.44 -0.89
N LYS A 151 -9.23 27.48 -0.07
CA LYS A 151 -8.21 28.53 -0.26
C LYS A 151 -6.94 28.27 0.54
N SER A 152 -7.06 27.60 1.69
CA SER A 152 -5.93 27.24 2.54
C SER A 152 -6.07 25.82 3.09
N VAL A 153 -4.95 25.10 3.17
CA VAL A 153 -4.90 23.73 3.66
C VAL A 153 -3.76 23.54 4.66
N TYR A 154 -4.00 22.69 5.66
CA TYR A 154 -2.97 22.15 6.54
C TYR A 154 -2.75 20.67 6.20
N LEU A 155 -1.48 20.27 5.98
CA LEU A 155 -1.12 18.93 5.54
C LEU A 155 -0.54 18.11 6.69
N LEU A 156 -1.00 16.87 6.85
CA LEU A 156 -0.51 15.96 7.89
C LEU A 156 -0.25 14.56 7.30
N GLY A 157 0.88 13.98 7.65
CA GLY A 157 1.22 12.62 7.23
C GLY A 157 2.35 12.01 8.05
N PRO A 158 2.55 10.69 7.99
CA PRO A 158 3.61 10.02 8.72
C PRO A 158 4.97 10.25 8.06
N ASN A 159 6.03 10.35 8.86
CA ASN A 159 7.40 10.63 8.41
C ASN A 159 8.09 9.38 7.84
N TYR A 160 7.64 8.93 6.68
CA TYR A 160 8.33 7.93 5.86
C TYR A 160 8.09 8.23 4.37
N ALA A 161 8.65 7.44 3.46
CA ALA A 161 8.63 7.76 2.03
C ALA A 161 7.21 8.04 1.51
N ALA A 162 6.25 7.14 1.75
CA ALA A 162 4.90 7.35 1.26
C ALA A 162 4.21 8.59 1.89
N GLY A 163 4.42 8.87 3.19
CA GLY A 163 3.84 10.05 3.80
C GLY A 163 4.33 11.36 3.14
N LYS A 164 5.63 11.43 2.84
CA LYS A 164 6.21 12.57 2.12
C LYS A 164 5.67 12.69 0.70
N ASP A 165 5.62 11.57 -0.03
CA ASP A 165 5.11 11.52 -1.40
C ASP A 165 3.63 11.96 -1.45
N MET A 166 2.80 11.48 -0.50
CA MET A 166 1.38 11.83 -0.43
C MET A 166 1.16 13.34 -0.21
N LEU A 167 1.94 13.96 0.68
CA LEU A 167 1.84 15.41 0.88
C LEU A 167 2.37 16.19 -0.33
N ALA A 168 3.44 15.72 -0.95
CA ALA A 168 3.97 16.31 -2.18
C ALA A 168 2.97 16.21 -3.34
N GLY A 169 2.26 15.09 -3.46
CA GLY A 169 1.22 14.90 -4.47
C GLY A 169 0.08 15.92 -4.35
N VAL A 170 -0.41 16.19 -3.14
CA VAL A 170 -1.38 17.27 -2.94
C VAL A 170 -0.81 18.61 -3.41
N GLN A 171 0.41 18.93 -3.01
CA GLN A 171 1.06 20.21 -3.35
C GLN A 171 1.30 20.38 -4.85
N ALA A 172 1.45 19.28 -5.60
CA ALA A 172 1.65 19.32 -7.04
C ALA A 172 0.44 19.86 -7.82
N THR A 173 -0.77 19.68 -7.31
CA THR A 173 -2.01 20.07 -8.02
C THR A 173 -2.84 21.10 -7.28
N TYR A 174 -2.71 21.20 -5.97
CA TYR A 174 -3.46 22.16 -5.17
C TYR A 174 -2.98 23.58 -5.44
N LYS A 175 -3.92 24.47 -5.78
CA LYS A 175 -3.63 25.87 -6.19
C LYS A 175 -3.79 26.87 -5.04
N GLY A 176 -4.38 26.44 -3.91
CA GLY A 176 -4.54 27.27 -2.73
C GLY A 176 -3.24 27.35 -1.90
N LYS A 177 -3.32 27.96 -0.73
CA LYS A 177 -2.17 28.15 0.15
C LYS A 177 -2.00 26.98 1.11
N VAL A 178 -0.84 26.34 1.13
CA VAL A 178 -0.44 25.43 2.21
C VAL A 178 0.05 26.30 3.37
N ILE A 179 -0.73 26.35 4.47
CA ILE A 179 -0.43 27.22 5.61
C ILE A 179 0.27 26.51 6.77
N GLY A 180 0.42 25.19 6.67
CA GLY A 180 1.18 24.37 7.60
C GLY A 180 1.31 22.94 7.12
N GLN A 181 2.35 22.28 7.60
CA GLN A 181 2.61 20.88 7.33
C GLN A 181 3.36 20.26 8.49
N ASP A 182 2.90 19.09 8.94
CA ASP A 182 3.64 18.27 9.91
C ASP A 182 3.82 16.84 9.38
N LEU A 183 5.01 16.31 9.61
CA LEU A 183 5.34 14.90 9.43
C LEU A 183 5.45 14.25 10.81
N THR A 184 4.51 13.36 11.13
CA THR A 184 4.41 12.69 12.42
C THR A 184 5.31 11.47 12.51
N LYS A 185 5.70 11.07 13.72
CA LYS A 185 6.56 9.90 13.94
C LYS A 185 5.91 8.63 13.34
N TRP A 186 6.69 7.83 12.65
CA TRP A 186 6.26 6.58 12.04
C TRP A 186 7.08 5.40 12.57
N PRO A 187 6.47 4.23 12.84
CA PRO A 187 5.03 3.90 12.75
C PRO A 187 4.23 4.17 14.04
N ASP A 188 4.84 4.66 15.10
CA ASP A 188 4.37 4.51 16.48
C ASP A 188 3.51 5.67 17.00
N GLN A 189 3.31 6.75 16.24
CA GLN A 189 2.49 7.87 16.72
C GLN A 189 1.00 7.53 16.62
N LEU A 190 0.33 7.60 17.78
CA LEU A 190 -1.12 7.40 17.90
C LEU A 190 -1.79 8.55 18.68
N ASP A 191 -1.03 9.51 19.18
CA ASP A 191 -1.52 10.75 19.78
C ASP A 191 -1.19 11.92 18.84
N PHE A 192 -2.22 12.61 18.40
CA PHE A 192 -2.17 13.73 17.45
C PHE A 192 -2.56 15.05 18.09
N SER A 193 -2.65 15.11 19.42
CA SER A 193 -3.12 16.30 20.16
C SER A 193 -2.31 17.54 19.83
N ALA A 194 -0.99 17.41 19.71
CA ALA A 194 -0.09 18.52 19.39
C ALA A 194 -0.33 19.06 17.97
N GLU A 195 -0.44 18.17 16.98
CA GLU A 195 -0.73 18.54 15.59
C GLU A 195 -2.12 19.17 15.45
N LEU A 196 -3.12 18.59 16.11
CA LEU A 196 -4.48 19.13 16.11
C LEU A 196 -4.57 20.51 16.78
N ALA A 197 -3.78 20.77 17.82
CA ALA A 197 -3.67 22.11 18.41
C ALA A 197 -3.10 23.13 17.42
N LYS A 198 -2.07 22.75 16.63
CA LYS A 198 -1.52 23.60 15.56
C LYS A 198 -2.55 23.88 14.48
N VAL A 199 -3.28 22.85 14.01
CA VAL A 199 -4.37 23.00 13.04
C VAL A 199 -5.42 23.99 13.56
N LYS A 200 -5.85 23.84 14.82
CA LYS A 200 -6.83 24.71 15.45
C LYS A 200 -6.34 26.16 15.55
N HIS A 201 -5.06 26.36 15.81
CA HIS A 201 -4.45 27.71 15.87
C HIS A 201 -4.33 28.32 14.46
N ALA A 202 -3.90 27.53 13.48
CA ALA A 202 -3.70 27.99 12.09
C ALA A 202 -4.99 28.30 11.34
N LYS A 203 -6.12 27.70 11.75
CA LYS A 203 -7.47 27.90 11.16
C LYS A 203 -7.48 27.78 9.64
N PRO A 204 -7.02 26.64 9.05
CA PRO A 204 -7.12 26.41 7.61
C PRO A 204 -8.57 26.27 7.16
N ASP A 205 -8.84 26.49 5.86
CA ASP A 205 -10.14 26.16 5.29
C ASP A 205 -10.37 24.65 5.20
N ALA A 206 -9.29 23.86 5.15
CA ALA A 206 -9.34 22.39 5.15
C ALA A 206 -8.05 21.78 5.74
N VAL A 207 -8.17 20.52 6.15
CA VAL A 207 -7.04 19.67 6.51
C VAL A 207 -6.97 18.53 5.52
N PHE A 208 -5.78 18.18 5.04
CA PHE A 208 -5.53 16.96 4.31
C PHE A 208 -4.65 16.01 5.11
N VAL A 209 -5.01 14.72 5.13
CA VAL A 209 -4.24 13.71 5.86
C VAL A 209 -4.03 12.44 5.07
N PHE A 210 -2.89 11.81 5.34
CA PHE A 210 -2.61 10.43 4.97
C PHE A 210 -2.16 9.66 6.20
N TYR A 211 -3.04 8.82 6.75
CA TYR A 211 -2.74 7.94 7.89
C TYR A 211 -3.38 6.57 7.67
N PRO A 212 -2.64 5.57 7.15
CA PRO A 212 -3.21 4.25 6.88
C PRO A 212 -3.45 3.45 8.17
N GLY A 213 -4.49 2.59 8.15
CA GLY A 213 -4.78 1.65 9.20
C GLY A 213 -5.11 2.27 10.55
N ARG A 214 -4.52 1.74 11.63
CA ARG A 214 -4.83 2.17 13.01
C ARG A 214 -4.59 3.66 13.26
N ALA A 215 -3.55 4.23 12.66
CA ALA A 215 -3.25 5.65 12.81
C ALA A 215 -4.40 6.53 12.27
N GLY A 216 -5.01 6.14 11.14
CA GLY A 216 -6.18 6.82 10.59
C GLY A 216 -7.40 6.77 11.49
N VAL A 217 -7.67 5.62 12.11
CA VAL A 217 -8.76 5.47 13.09
C VAL A 217 -8.55 6.41 14.29
N GLN A 218 -7.33 6.44 14.83
CA GLN A 218 -6.98 7.31 15.95
C GLN A 218 -7.04 8.79 15.57
N PHE A 219 -6.54 9.14 14.39
CA PHE A 219 -6.60 10.53 13.90
C PHE A 219 -8.04 11.03 13.78
N LEU A 220 -8.93 10.29 13.11
CA LEU A 220 -10.33 10.71 12.98
C LEU A 220 -11.03 10.84 14.33
N THR A 221 -10.76 9.92 15.26
CA THR A 221 -11.29 9.97 16.62
C THR A 221 -10.86 11.24 17.32
N GLN A 222 -9.56 11.55 17.32
CA GLN A 222 -9.03 12.73 17.99
C GLN A 222 -9.42 14.03 17.27
N TYR A 223 -9.54 14.00 15.93
CA TYR A 223 -10.04 15.13 15.14
C TYR A 223 -11.45 15.55 15.58
N ALA A 224 -12.32 14.59 15.80
CA ALA A 224 -13.67 14.84 16.32
C ALA A 224 -13.65 15.29 17.80
N GLN A 225 -12.84 14.64 18.65
CA GLN A 225 -12.69 15.03 20.06
C GLN A 225 -12.13 16.46 20.24
N ALA A 226 -11.26 16.89 19.32
CA ALA A 226 -10.74 18.26 19.31
C ALA A 226 -11.78 19.30 18.84
N GLY A 227 -13.00 18.87 18.46
CA GLY A 227 -14.07 19.74 17.97
C GLY A 227 -13.83 20.28 16.55
N LEU A 228 -12.96 19.62 15.79
CA LEU A 228 -12.63 20.03 14.42
C LEU A 228 -13.58 19.43 13.37
N LYS A 229 -14.14 18.25 13.63
CA LYS A 229 -15.14 17.65 12.76
C LYS A 229 -16.40 18.55 12.67
N GLY A 230 -16.80 18.86 11.44
CA GLY A 230 -17.91 19.79 11.19
C GLY A 230 -17.54 21.27 11.25
N THR A 231 -16.32 21.60 11.71
CA THR A 231 -15.80 22.98 11.77
C THR A 231 -14.79 23.23 10.67
N ILE A 232 -13.83 22.34 10.50
CA ILE A 232 -12.83 22.38 9.44
C ILE A 232 -13.00 21.11 8.59
N PRO A 233 -13.25 21.22 7.28
CA PRO A 233 -13.35 20.05 6.40
C PRO A 233 -12.06 19.22 6.39
N LEU A 234 -12.23 17.88 6.45
CA LEU A 234 -11.12 16.92 6.38
C LEU A 234 -11.15 16.23 5.01
N TYR A 235 -10.00 16.18 4.35
CA TYR A 235 -9.75 15.43 3.12
C TYR A 235 -8.69 14.38 3.39
N THR A 236 -8.79 13.22 2.74
CA THR A 236 -7.89 12.10 3.03
C THR A 236 -7.40 11.41 1.76
N ALA A 237 -6.27 10.70 1.89
CA ALA A 237 -5.89 9.64 0.96
C ALA A 237 -5.57 8.38 1.78
N PHE A 238 -6.15 7.22 1.41
CA PHE A 238 -5.93 5.91 2.06
C PHE A 238 -6.06 5.91 3.60
N THR A 239 -6.79 6.85 4.17
CA THR A 239 -7.02 6.96 5.63
C THR A 239 -8.37 6.37 6.02
N ILE A 240 -9.30 6.38 5.07
CA ILE A 240 -10.63 5.77 5.15
C ILE A 240 -10.69 4.73 4.05
N ASP A 241 -10.80 3.47 4.40
CA ASP A 241 -10.86 2.32 3.51
C ASP A 241 -11.79 1.25 4.08
N GLU A 242 -11.98 0.16 3.35
CA GLU A 242 -12.87 -0.94 3.74
C GLU A 242 -12.47 -1.60 5.08
N LEU A 243 -11.18 -1.56 5.44
CA LEU A 243 -10.67 -2.14 6.69
C LEU A 243 -10.88 -1.20 7.87
N SER A 244 -10.70 0.09 7.68
CA SER A 244 -10.80 1.11 8.73
C SER A 244 -12.21 1.64 8.94
N LEU A 245 -13.04 1.67 7.88
CA LEU A 245 -14.40 2.21 7.91
C LEU A 245 -15.31 1.60 9.00
N PRO A 246 -15.31 0.27 9.24
CA PRO A 246 -16.10 -0.32 10.33
C PRO A 246 -15.73 0.17 11.73
N LEU A 247 -14.47 0.63 11.91
CA LEU A 247 -13.97 1.18 13.17
C LEU A 247 -14.19 2.70 13.26
N GLN A 248 -14.16 3.39 12.13
CA GLN A 248 -14.34 4.83 12.04
C GLN A 248 -15.81 5.25 12.08
N LYS A 249 -16.72 4.41 11.54
CA LYS A 249 -18.19 4.59 11.59
C LYS A 249 -18.60 6.03 11.18
N ASP A 250 -19.42 6.67 12.00
CA ASP A 250 -19.93 8.03 11.78
C ASP A 250 -18.83 9.10 11.73
N LEU A 251 -17.64 8.79 12.21
CA LEU A 251 -16.50 9.72 12.09
C LEU A 251 -16.04 9.91 10.64
N ALA A 252 -16.26 8.92 9.79
CA ALA A 252 -15.91 8.97 8.38
C ALA A 252 -16.98 9.65 7.52
N LEU A 253 -18.21 9.84 8.04
CA LEU A 253 -19.30 10.44 7.27
C LEU A 253 -18.97 11.86 6.81
N GLY A 254 -19.11 12.10 5.50
CA GLY A 254 -18.85 13.40 4.88
C GLY A 254 -17.38 13.73 4.67
N VAL A 255 -16.46 12.80 4.92
CA VAL A 255 -15.02 12.97 4.69
C VAL A 255 -14.65 12.42 3.31
N PRO A 256 -14.29 13.26 2.33
CA PRO A 256 -13.81 12.80 1.03
C PRO A 256 -12.46 12.08 1.15
N GLY A 257 -12.34 10.95 0.46
CA GLY A 257 -11.10 10.17 0.39
C GLY A 257 -10.67 9.94 -1.05
N ALA A 258 -9.41 10.24 -1.37
CA ALA A 258 -8.80 9.86 -2.63
C ALA A 258 -8.24 8.43 -2.51
N GLN A 259 -8.70 7.54 -3.39
CA GLN A 259 -8.28 6.13 -3.44
C GLN A 259 -8.19 5.64 -4.86
N GLN A 260 -7.39 4.62 -5.10
CA GLN A 260 -7.28 3.98 -6.40
C GLN A 260 -8.42 3.00 -6.66
N TRP A 261 -8.91 2.35 -5.61
CA TRP A 261 -9.93 1.31 -5.70
C TRP A 261 -10.91 1.39 -4.54
N VAL A 262 -12.16 1.06 -4.83
CA VAL A 262 -13.22 0.87 -3.84
C VAL A 262 -14.06 -0.36 -4.23
N ASN A 263 -14.65 -1.02 -3.25
CA ASN A 263 -15.37 -2.28 -3.45
C ASN A 263 -16.66 -2.16 -4.26
N ASP A 264 -17.20 -0.97 -4.42
CA ASP A 264 -18.46 -0.67 -5.15
C ASP A 264 -18.22 -0.10 -6.56
N LEU A 265 -17.00 -0.18 -7.11
CA LEU A 265 -16.77 0.17 -8.51
C LEU A 265 -17.73 -0.58 -9.44
N PRO A 266 -18.39 0.11 -10.39
CA PRO A 266 -19.52 -0.46 -11.14
C PRO A 266 -19.17 -1.42 -12.28
N ASN A 267 -17.87 -1.73 -12.47
CA ASN A 267 -17.44 -2.65 -13.53
C ASN A 267 -17.57 -4.13 -13.12
N ASP A 268 -17.77 -5.00 -14.12
CA ASP A 268 -18.05 -6.42 -13.88
C ASP A 268 -16.87 -7.18 -13.28
N ALA A 269 -15.63 -6.80 -13.62
CA ALA A 269 -14.43 -7.41 -13.03
C ALA A 269 -14.37 -7.16 -11.52
N ASN A 270 -14.68 -5.94 -11.08
CA ASN A 270 -14.72 -5.61 -9.66
C ASN A 270 -15.86 -6.35 -8.93
N LYS A 271 -17.06 -6.35 -9.51
CA LYS A 271 -18.21 -7.07 -8.92
C LYS A 271 -17.90 -8.56 -8.72
N LYS A 272 -17.30 -9.18 -9.74
CA LYS A 272 -16.87 -10.59 -9.67
C LYS A 272 -15.83 -10.79 -8.57
N PHE A 273 -14.76 -9.97 -8.56
CA PHE A 273 -13.70 -10.07 -7.56
C PHE A 273 -14.27 -9.95 -6.14
N VAL A 274 -15.06 -8.92 -5.87
CA VAL A 274 -15.64 -8.66 -4.54
C VAL A 274 -16.53 -9.82 -4.09
N ALA A 275 -17.40 -10.34 -4.97
CA ALA A 275 -18.29 -11.45 -4.67
C ALA A 275 -17.52 -12.73 -4.33
N GLU A 276 -16.51 -13.08 -5.14
CA GLU A 276 -15.71 -14.28 -4.97
C GLU A 276 -14.77 -14.18 -3.77
N TYR A 277 -14.20 -13.01 -3.51
CA TYR A 277 -13.37 -12.75 -2.33
C TYR A 277 -14.18 -12.92 -1.05
N ARG A 278 -15.35 -12.27 -0.96
CA ARG A 278 -16.26 -12.39 0.19
C ARG A 278 -16.69 -13.83 0.43
N LYS A 279 -17.05 -14.56 -0.65
CA LYS A 279 -17.43 -15.97 -0.58
C LYS A 279 -16.29 -16.84 -0.05
N LYS A 280 -15.08 -16.68 -0.58
CA LYS A 280 -13.93 -17.52 -0.23
C LYS A 280 -13.47 -17.29 1.21
N TYR A 281 -13.45 -16.04 1.66
CA TYR A 281 -12.92 -15.67 2.97
C TYR A 281 -13.99 -15.36 4.03
N ASN A 282 -15.25 -15.70 3.73
CA ASN A 282 -16.37 -15.60 4.67
C ASN A 282 -16.61 -14.16 5.20
N LEU A 283 -16.39 -13.15 4.36
CA LEU A 283 -16.59 -11.75 4.68
C LEU A 283 -18.01 -11.31 4.29
N ARG A 284 -18.65 -10.52 5.16
CA ARG A 284 -20.02 -10.01 4.97
C ARG A 284 -20.03 -8.65 4.25
#